data_8033699dc98f1118e9a53da47768b7b5
#
_entry.id   8033699dc98f1118e9a53da47768b7b5
#
_cell.length_a   1.000
_cell.length_b   1.000
_cell.length_c   1.000
_cell.angle_alpha   90.00
_cell.angle_beta   90.00
_cell.angle_gamma   90.00
#
_symmetry.space_group_name_H-M   'P 1'
#
loop_
_entity.id
_entity.type
_entity.pdbx_description
1 polymer ?
#
loop_
_entity_poly.entity_id
_entity_poly.type
_entity_poly.pdbx_seq_one_letter_code
_entity_poly.pdbx_strand_id
1 'polypeptide(L)'
;MTMAKKLPILSPSIHTFEMVGEYSDYESKSHIFESIKNLMNEGKYRQVYCSRMPENYYIYKRIGGGLTIKLSSCPEYKKNYITLSGVNLARIAGEPSRLALTNLSPRGLACQEGIFLNELESLGILDVEDSIVWKMKRIDITQDFYVKADPTLPMKVVRYAGKVKPHGKGREEHHDQHNEIRSCTFIKEKYNFELYDKHKQLSAEEEKGYAIRSEDIAASKNLIRYEIQLKRPYLKKFEHKNLDDMEISLKDHALFDYFTELKTVIPVLLYKCAYKMFGAHPWYHASGALERLKESNLDKSTKELVRAYIEAENHPDKSVKYGKGKRKRIEETLDMLEINTVIIPDQILNNRQYERFPVSPIYSRVQGIDR
;
A
#
# COMPACT_ATOMS: atom_id res chain seq x y z
N MET A 1 -13.04 28.32 18.95
CA MET A 1 -12.95 26.90 18.54
C MET A 1 -12.92 26.86 17.01
N THR A 2 -11.73 26.94 16.42
CA THR A 2 -11.55 26.92 14.95
C THR A 2 -11.72 25.47 14.49
N MET A 3 -12.80 25.17 13.77
CA MET A 3 -12.97 23.86 13.13
C MET A 3 -11.74 23.60 12.26
N ALA A 4 -10.97 22.59 12.62
CA ALA A 4 -9.89 22.08 11.77
C ALA A 4 -10.53 21.67 10.43
N LYS A 5 -10.25 22.43 9.37
CA LYS A 5 -10.70 22.08 8.02
C LYS A 5 -10.22 20.65 7.71
N LYS A 6 -11.17 19.71 7.53
CA LYS A 6 -10.87 18.32 7.16
C LYS A 6 -9.94 18.31 5.95
N LEU A 7 -8.86 17.55 6.05
CA LEU A 7 -7.97 17.32 4.92
C LEU A 7 -8.73 16.58 3.82
N PRO A 8 -8.52 16.91 2.55
CA PRO A 8 -9.11 16.15 1.46
C PRO A 8 -8.51 14.73 1.46
N ILE A 9 -9.37 13.74 1.61
CA ILE A 9 -9.02 12.33 1.52
C ILE A 9 -9.57 11.86 0.19
N LEU A 10 -8.69 11.33 -0.64
CA LEU A 10 -9.10 10.70 -1.89
C LEU A 10 -9.71 9.33 -1.59
N SER A 11 -10.68 8.93 -2.38
CA SER A 11 -11.32 7.62 -2.20
C SER A 11 -10.28 6.49 -2.35
N PRO A 12 -10.38 5.43 -1.54
CA PRO A 12 -9.52 4.27 -1.71
C PRO A 12 -9.66 3.69 -3.11
N SER A 13 -8.55 3.22 -3.66
CA SER A 13 -8.52 2.64 -5.00
C SER A 13 -7.42 1.58 -5.15
N ILE A 14 -7.35 0.96 -6.33
CA ILE A 14 -6.27 0.06 -6.71
C ILE A 14 -5.21 0.89 -7.44
N HIS A 15 -3.97 0.79 -6.95
CA HIS A 15 -2.82 1.43 -7.57
C HIS A 15 -2.24 0.56 -8.68
N THR A 16 -1.87 -0.68 -8.32
CA THR A 16 -1.35 -1.68 -9.26
C THR A 16 -1.80 -3.07 -8.87
N PHE A 17 -1.67 -4.00 -9.82
CA PHE A 17 -1.81 -5.42 -9.52
C PHE A 17 -0.79 -6.26 -10.30
N GLU A 18 -0.66 -7.52 -9.93
CA GLU A 18 0.18 -8.51 -10.58
C GLU A 18 -0.58 -9.82 -10.75
N MET A 19 -0.58 -10.35 -11.98
CA MET A 19 -1.15 -11.64 -12.32
C MET A 19 -0.07 -12.56 -12.87
N VAL A 20 -0.23 -13.85 -12.66
CA VAL A 20 0.61 -14.88 -13.28
C VAL A 20 -0.27 -15.88 -14.02
N GLY A 21 0.06 -16.10 -15.28
CA GLY A 21 -0.51 -17.14 -16.12
C GLY A 21 0.48 -18.29 -16.28
N GLU A 22 0.01 -19.52 -16.12
CA GLU A 22 0.75 -20.75 -16.34
C GLU A 22 0.23 -21.44 -17.59
N TYR A 23 1.11 -21.85 -18.50
CA TYR A 23 0.79 -22.59 -19.72
C TYR A 23 1.88 -23.59 -20.07
N SER A 24 1.54 -24.64 -20.82
CA SER A 24 2.48 -25.74 -21.11
C SER A 24 2.87 -25.85 -22.58
N ASP A 25 2.09 -25.26 -23.49
CA ASP A 25 2.33 -25.41 -24.92
C ASP A 25 3.40 -24.43 -25.44
N TYR A 26 4.12 -24.87 -26.48
CA TYR A 26 5.16 -24.09 -27.12
C TYR A 26 4.59 -23.07 -28.12
N GLU A 27 3.47 -23.37 -28.73
CA GLU A 27 2.85 -22.51 -29.76
C GLU A 27 2.38 -21.19 -29.14
N SER A 28 1.69 -21.25 -28.00
CA SER A 28 1.30 -20.07 -27.23
C SER A 28 2.50 -19.19 -26.87
N LYS A 29 3.62 -19.80 -26.45
CA LYS A 29 4.86 -19.07 -26.16
C LYS A 29 5.37 -18.32 -27.39
N SER A 30 5.45 -19.01 -28.52
CA SER A 30 5.96 -18.43 -29.78
C SER A 30 5.07 -17.30 -30.26
N HIS A 31 3.77 -17.46 -30.20
CA HIS A 31 2.79 -16.45 -30.57
C HIS A 31 2.94 -15.16 -29.77
N ILE A 32 3.00 -15.27 -28.44
CA ILE A 32 3.21 -14.12 -27.53
C ILE A 32 4.55 -13.42 -27.83
N PHE A 33 5.63 -14.17 -28.06
CA PHE A 33 6.94 -13.61 -28.39
C PHE A 33 6.93 -12.81 -29.69
N GLU A 34 6.31 -13.34 -30.73
CA GLU A 34 6.19 -12.68 -32.04
C GLU A 34 5.38 -11.37 -31.91
N SER A 35 4.26 -11.40 -31.21
CA SER A 35 3.43 -10.23 -30.96
C SER A 35 4.20 -9.14 -30.19
N ILE A 36 4.90 -9.50 -29.12
CA ILE A 36 5.73 -8.53 -28.35
C ILE A 36 6.85 -7.95 -29.25
N LYS A 37 7.50 -8.77 -30.08
CA LYS A 37 8.54 -8.33 -31.01
C LYS A 37 8.02 -7.29 -32.00
N ASN A 38 6.82 -7.51 -32.54
CA ASN A 38 6.16 -6.57 -33.42
C ASN A 38 5.90 -5.23 -32.71
N LEU A 39 5.35 -5.28 -31.49
CA LEU A 39 5.11 -4.09 -30.67
C LEU A 39 6.40 -3.36 -30.26
N MET A 40 7.52 -4.07 -30.13
CA MET A 40 8.84 -3.45 -29.93
C MET A 40 9.30 -2.70 -31.18
N ASN A 41 9.11 -3.28 -32.37
CA ASN A 41 9.41 -2.63 -33.64
C ASN A 41 8.57 -1.36 -33.85
N GLU A 42 7.33 -1.36 -33.37
CA GLU A 42 6.43 -0.19 -33.36
C GLU A 42 6.79 0.85 -32.27
N GLY A 43 7.79 0.58 -31.43
CA GLY A 43 8.16 1.49 -30.34
C GLY A 43 7.19 1.53 -29.17
N LYS A 44 6.27 0.55 -29.03
CA LYS A 44 5.31 0.48 -27.94
C LYS A 44 5.87 -0.21 -26.69
N TYR A 45 6.81 -1.14 -26.87
CA TYR A 45 7.49 -1.88 -25.83
C TYR A 45 9.00 -1.79 -25.96
N ARG A 46 9.69 -2.02 -24.85
CA ARG A 46 11.15 -2.19 -24.83
C ARG A 46 11.53 -3.38 -23.96
N GLN A 47 12.53 -4.14 -24.38
CA GLN A 47 13.13 -5.18 -23.55
C GLN A 47 14.03 -4.55 -22.49
N VAL A 48 14.01 -5.13 -21.29
CA VAL A 48 14.87 -4.74 -20.18
C VAL A 48 15.84 -5.87 -19.91
N TYR A 49 17.13 -5.57 -19.99
CA TYR A 49 18.18 -6.52 -19.70
C TYR A 49 18.64 -6.36 -18.25
N CYS A 50 18.86 -7.50 -17.58
CA CYS A 50 19.46 -7.54 -16.27
C CYS A 50 20.58 -8.59 -16.30
N SER A 51 21.77 -8.22 -15.85
CA SER A 51 22.97 -9.08 -15.90
C SER A 51 22.88 -10.37 -15.07
N ARG A 52 21.85 -10.50 -14.24
CA ARG A 52 21.61 -11.67 -13.38
C ARG A 52 20.37 -12.47 -13.77
N MET A 53 19.84 -12.26 -14.98
CA MET A 53 18.68 -13.02 -15.44
C MET A 53 19.05 -14.44 -15.85
N PRO A 54 18.21 -15.45 -15.51
CA PRO A 54 18.31 -16.77 -16.10
C PRO A 54 18.14 -16.71 -17.63
N GLU A 55 18.74 -17.64 -18.36
CA GLU A 55 18.70 -17.69 -19.83
C GLU A 55 17.26 -17.71 -20.42
N ASN A 56 16.31 -18.24 -19.68
CA ASN A 56 14.91 -18.36 -20.13
C ASN A 56 13.98 -17.34 -19.45
N TYR A 57 14.49 -16.15 -19.14
CA TYR A 57 13.73 -15.10 -18.47
C TYR A 57 13.82 -13.80 -19.25
N TYR A 58 12.68 -13.23 -19.64
CA TYR A 58 12.59 -12.02 -20.45
C TYR A 58 11.67 -11.00 -19.77
N ILE A 59 12.06 -9.74 -19.80
CA ILE A 59 11.25 -8.64 -19.28
C ILE A 59 11.01 -7.61 -20.38
N TYR A 60 9.75 -7.26 -20.57
CA TYR A 60 9.32 -6.22 -21.50
C TYR A 60 8.53 -5.16 -20.74
N LYS A 61 8.80 -3.90 -21.01
CA LYS A 61 8.08 -2.77 -20.40
C LYS A 61 7.39 -1.97 -21.47
N ARG A 62 6.10 -1.69 -21.23
CA ARG A 62 5.32 -0.77 -22.05
C ARG A 62 5.92 0.63 -21.97
N ILE A 63 6.11 1.29 -23.11
CA ILE A 63 6.49 2.70 -23.17
C ILE A 63 5.30 3.54 -22.72
N GLY A 64 5.52 4.52 -21.82
CA GLY A 64 4.43 5.18 -21.10
C GLY A 64 4.06 4.49 -19.77
N GLY A 65 4.49 3.25 -19.54
CA GLY A 65 4.31 2.52 -18.28
C GLY A 65 2.94 1.87 -18.11
N GLY A 66 2.63 1.46 -16.91
CA GLY A 66 1.36 0.81 -16.55
C GLY A 66 1.34 -0.70 -16.79
N LEU A 67 2.35 -1.27 -17.45
CA LEU A 67 2.47 -2.72 -17.66
C LEU A 67 3.91 -3.14 -17.83
N THR A 68 4.28 -4.21 -17.15
CA THR A 68 5.53 -4.95 -17.35
C THR A 68 5.19 -6.42 -17.56
N ILE A 69 5.68 -7.00 -18.64
CA ILE A 69 5.49 -8.42 -18.99
C ILE A 69 6.78 -9.14 -18.68
N LYS A 70 6.68 -10.26 -17.97
CA LYS A 70 7.80 -11.15 -17.71
C LYS A 70 7.46 -12.52 -18.25
N LEU A 71 8.29 -13.04 -19.12
CA LEU A 71 8.16 -14.40 -19.65
C LEU A 71 9.28 -15.25 -19.04
N SER A 72 8.93 -16.40 -18.53
CA SER A 72 9.88 -17.35 -17.97
C SER A 72 9.47 -18.78 -18.31
N SER A 73 10.46 -19.66 -18.39
CA SER A 73 10.25 -21.08 -18.61
C SER A 73 10.93 -21.88 -17.51
N CYS A 74 10.28 -22.92 -17.06
CA CYS A 74 10.83 -23.93 -16.17
C CYS A 74 10.89 -25.27 -16.91
N PRO A 75 12.02 -25.59 -17.59
CA PRO A 75 12.13 -26.77 -18.43
C PRO A 75 11.92 -28.08 -17.68
N GLU A 76 12.35 -28.15 -16.42
CA GLU A 76 12.20 -29.33 -15.55
C GLU A 76 10.74 -29.77 -15.40
N TYR A 77 9.81 -28.80 -15.37
CA TYR A 77 8.37 -29.07 -15.20
C TYR A 77 7.58 -28.91 -16.51
N LYS A 78 8.25 -28.62 -17.63
CA LYS A 78 7.62 -28.30 -18.93
C LYS A 78 6.56 -27.20 -18.80
N LYS A 79 6.81 -26.20 -17.96
CA LYS A 79 5.89 -25.09 -17.69
C LYS A 79 6.49 -23.77 -18.13
N ASN A 80 5.63 -22.95 -18.69
CA ASN A 80 5.94 -21.57 -19.03
C ASN A 80 5.06 -20.65 -18.17
N TYR A 81 5.59 -19.49 -17.87
CA TYR A 81 4.88 -18.49 -17.09
C TYR A 81 4.92 -17.14 -17.78
N ILE A 82 3.79 -16.50 -17.80
CA ILE A 82 3.65 -15.09 -18.13
C ILE A 82 3.25 -14.34 -16.87
N THR A 83 3.98 -13.30 -16.51
CA THR A 83 3.61 -12.44 -15.38
C THR A 83 3.34 -11.03 -15.89
N LEU A 84 2.14 -10.55 -15.67
CA LEU A 84 1.73 -9.17 -15.88
C LEU A 84 1.92 -8.44 -14.55
N SER A 85 2.93 -7.56 -14.47
CA SER A 85 3.30 -6.90 -13.21
C SER A 85 3.27 -5.38 -13.31
N GLY A 86 2.99 -4.73 -12.17
CA GLY A 86 2.82 -3.28 -12.11
C GLY A 86 1.68 -2.78 -13.00
N VAL A 87 0.65 -3.62 -13.19
CA VAL A 87 -0.52 -3.28 -14.01
C VAL A 87 -1.27 -2.14 -13.36
N ASN A 88 -1.34 -1.00 -14.05
CA ASN A 88 -2.11 0.17 -13.64
C ASN A 88 -3.08 0.52 -14.77
N LEU A 89 -4.35 0.20 -14.57
CA LEU A 89 -5.38 0.33 -15.60
C LEU A 89 -5.55 1.78 -16.08
N ALA A 90 -5.46 2.75 -15.18
CA ALA A 90 -5.57 4.16 -15.54
C ALA A 90 -4.44 4.59 -16.49
N ARG A 91 -3.20 4.13 -16.25
CA ARG A 91 -2.05 4.45 -17.10
C ARG A 91 -2.09 3.73 -18.45
N ILE A 92 -2.57 2.51 -18.47
CA ILE A 92 -2.80 1.77 -19.73
C ILE A 92 -3.86 2.49 -20.55
N ALA A 93 -4.91 3.01 -19.90
CA ALA A 93 -5.96 3.82 -20.52
C ALA A 93 -5.52 5.24 -20.95
N GLY A 94 -4.21 5.53 -20.86
CA GLY A 94 -3.66 6.78 -21.38
C GLY A 94 -3.49 7.89 -20.35
N GLU A 95 -3.80 7.65 -19.07
CA GLU A 95 -3.52 8.63 -18.03
C GLU A 95 -2.01 8.74 -17.78
N PRO A 96 -1.37 9.86 -18.12
CA PRO A 96 0.09 9.96 -18.06
C PRO A 96 0.63 10.12 -16.64
N SER A 97 -0.23 10.46 -15.68
CA SER A 97 0.17 10.77 -14.31
C SER A 97 0.70 9.55 -13.55
N ARG A 98 1.80 9.75 -12.83
CA ARG A 98 2.32 8.77 -11.86
C ARG A 98 1.46 8.67 -10.59
N LEU A 99 0.53 9.60 -10.42
CA LEU A 99 -0.45 9.59 -9.32
C LEU A 99 -1.73 8.83 -9.69
N ALA A 100 -1.90 8.46 -10.95
CA ALA A 100 -3.12 7.84 -11.47
C ALA A 100 -3.46 6.53 -10.74
N LEU A 101 -4.74 6.41 -10.40
CA LEU A 101 -5.31 5.27 -9.72
C LEU A 101 -6.44 4.67 -10.56
N THR A 102 -6.66 3.37 -10.44
CA THR A 102 -7.78 2.69 -11.10
C THR A 102 -9.12 3.29 -10.68
N ASN A 103 -9.96 3.64 -11.64
CA ASN A 103 -11.29 4.15 -11.37
C ASN A 103 -12.25 3.00 -11.07
N LEU A 104 -12.57 2.81 -9.79
CA LEU A 104 -13.45 1.73 -9.32
C LEU A 104 -14.95 2.05 -9.43
N SER A 105 -15.36 3.14 -10.12
CA SER A 105 -16.77 3.26 -10.51
C SER A 105 -17.12 2.20 -11.58
N PRO A 106 -18.34 1.67 -11.64
CA PRO A 106 -18.68 0.62 -12.62
C PRO A 106 -18.31 1.03 -14.05
N ARG A 107 -18.69 2.25 -14.47
CA ARG A 107 -18.36 2.77 -15.81
C ARG A 107 -16.85 2.96 -16.03
N GLY A 108 -16.14 3.47 -15.01
CA GLY A 108 -14.70 3.72 -15.10
C GLY A 108 -13.92 2.42 -15.17
N LEU A 109 -14.29 1.43 -14.37
CA LEU A 109 -13.65 0.12 -14.34
C LEU A 109 -13.88 -0.63 -15.66
N ALA A 110 -15.11 -0.70 -16.16
CA ALA A 110 -15.40 -1.34 -17.43
C ALA A 110 -14.64 -0.70 -18.62
N CYS A 111 -14.55 0.64 -18.64
CA CYS A 111 -13.79 1.35 -19.67
C CYS A 111 -12.29 1.01 -19.59
N GLN A 112 -11.69 1.06 -18.40
CA GLN A 112 -10.28 0.78 -18.22
C GLN A 112 -9.93 -0.69 -18.47
N GLU A 113 -10.81 -1.61 -18.07
CA GLU A 113 -10.66 -3.03 -18.38
C GLU A 113 -10.71 -3.28 -19.89
N GLY A 114 -11.68 -2.72 -20.61
CA GLY A 114 -11.78 -2.87 -22.07
C GLY A 114 -10.50 -2.42 -22.78
N ILE A 115 -9.90 -1.29 -22.35
CA ILE A 115 -8.62 -0.82 -22.92
C ILE A 115 -7.49 -1.79 -22.55
N PHE A 116 -7.48 -2.34 -21.34
CA PHE A 116 -6.50 -3.34 -20.93
C PHE A 116 -6.61 -4.63 -21.73
N LEU A 117 -7.82 -5.11 -22.00
CA LEU A 117 -8.06 -6.29 -22.83
C LEU A 117 -7.56 -6.07 -24.27
N ASN A 118 -7.82 -4.91 -24.87
CA ASN A 118 -7.25 -4.56 -26.19
C ASN A 118 -5.70 -4.55 -26.18
N GLU A 119 -5.08 -4.12 -25.07
CA GLU A 119 -3.63 -4.21 -24.92
C GLU A 119 -3.15 -5.67 -24.88
N LEU A 120 -3.87 -6.55 -24.16
CA LEU A 120 -3.56 -7.98 -24.08
C LEU A 120 -3.79 -8.70 -25.41
N GLU A 121 -4.81 -8.31 -26.18
CA GLU A 121 -5.06 -8.78 -27.53
C GLU A 121 -3.88 -8.42 -28.44
N SER A 122 -3.43 -7.16 -28.40
CA SER A 122 -2.25 -6.72 -29.17
C SER A 122 -0.97 -7.50 -28.84
N LEU A 123 -0.88 -8.03 -27.63
CA LEU A 123 0.22 -8.87 -27.15
C LEU A 123 0.05 -10.36 -27.54
N GLY A 124 -1.05 -10.72 -28.23
CA GLY A 124 -1.39 -12.10 -28.57
C GLY A 124 -1.75 -12.97 -27.36
N ILE A 125 -1.99 -12.35 -26.19
CA ILE A 125 -2.29 -13.09 -24.96
C ILE A 125 -3.73 -13.63 -24.97
N LEU A 126 -4.68 -12.84 -25.46
CA LEU A 126 -6.08 -13.27 -25.54
C LEU A 126 -6.29 -14.36 -26.59
N ASP A 127 -5.47 -14.42 -27.64
CA ASP A 127 -5.56 -15.47 -28.66
C ASP A 127 -5.32 -16.87 -28.10
N VAL A 128 -4.45 -16.93 -27.07
CA VAL A 128 -4.02 -18.19 -26.43
C VAL A 128 -4.53 -18.36 -25.00
N GLU A 129 -5.47 -17.52 -24.57
CA GLU A 129 -5.93 -17.48 -23.17
C GLU A 129 -6.48 -18.82 -22.70
N ASP A 130 -7.17 -19.56 -23.56
CA ASP A 130 -7.77 -20.86 -23.21
C ASP A 130 -6.71 -21.90 -22.77
N SER A 131 -5.44 -21.66 -23.11
CA SER A 131 -4.29 -22.47 -22.68
C SER A 131 -3.64 -21.96 -21.39
N ILE A 132 -4.07 -20.81 -20.86
CA ILE A 132 -3.43 -20.10 -19.75
C ILE A 132 -4.30 -20.15 -18.50
N VAL A 133 -3.76 -20.69 -17.42
CA VAL A 133 -4.41 -20.63 -16.10
C VAL A 133 -3.92 -19.39 -15.34
N TRP A 134 -4.80 -18.41 -15.19
CA TRP A 134 -4.48 -17.14 -14.52
C TRP A 134 -4.69 -17.19 -13.02
N LYS A 135 -3.82 -16.51 -12.29
CA LYS A 135 -3.94 -16.32 -10.83
C LYS A 135 -3.54 -14.90 -10.45
N MET A 136 -4.36 -14.26 -9.64
CA MET A 136 -3.99 -12.98 -9.03
C MET A 136 -2.86 -13.22 -8.01
N LYS A 137 -1.74 -12.53 -8.16
CA LYS A 137 -0.54 -12.70 -7.32
C LYS A 137 -0.42 -11.59 -6.28
N ARG A 138 -0.72 -10.35 -6.67
CA ARG A 138 -0.64 -9.17 -5.81
C ARG A 138 -1.64 -8.11 -6.26
N ILE A 139 -2.21 -7.39 -5.29
CA ILE A 139 -3.00 -6.18 -5.52
C ILE A 139 -2.55 -5.13 -4.52
N ASP A 140 -2.23 -3.95 -5.00
CA ASP A 140 -1.85 -2.80 -4.19
C ASP A 140 -3.05 -1.86 -4.05
N ILE A 141 -3.67 -1.90 -2.88
CA ILE A 141 -4.76 -1.01 -2.51
C ILE A 141 -4.16 0.24 -1.90
N THR A 142 -4.63 1.39 -2.33
CA THR A 142 -4.06 2.66 -1.90
C THR A 142 -5.11 3.65 -1.47
N GLN A 143 -4.71 4.52 -0.55
CA GLN A 143 -5.45 5.70 -0.18
C GLN A 143 -4.48 6.87 -0.01
N ASP A 144 -4.79 7.96 -0.68
CA ASP A 144 -4.00 9.17 -0.64
C ASP A 144 -4.63 10.21 0.28
N PHE A 145 -3.81 11.00 0.96
CA PHE A 145 -4.26 12.13 1.76
C PHE A 145 -3.23 13.26 1.78
N TYR A 146 -3.73 14.49 1.77
CA TYR A 146 -2.88 15.68 1.83
C TYR A 146 -2.69 16.12 3.28
N VAL A 147 -1.44 16.38 3.66
CA VAL A 147 -1.08 16.92 4.98
C VAL A 147 -0.86 18.42 4.86
N LYS A 148 -1.59 19.22 5.65
CA LYS A 148 -1.52 20.69 5.55
C LYS A 148 -0.24 21.30 6.12
N ALA A 149 0.36 20.64 7.09
CA ALA A 149 1.54 21.13 7.80
C ALA A 149 2.83 20.50 7.24
N ASP A 150 3.63 19.93 8.11
CA ASP A 150 4.86 19.25 7.75
C ASP A 150 4.55 17.81 7.27
N PRO A 151 4.77 17.45 6.00
CA PRO A 151 4.54 16.12 5.48
C PRO A 151 5.50 15.07 6.07
N THR A 152 6.60 15.49 6.69
CA THR A 152 7.54 14.59 7.36
C THR A 152 6.98 14.08 8.70
N LEU A 153 6.04 14.80 9.30
CA LEU A 153 5.50 14.49 10.61
C LEU A 153 4.77 13.14 10.68
N PRO A 154 3.86 12.77 9.74
CA PRO A 154 3.27 11.45 9.72
C PRO A 154 4.32 10.35 9.62
N MET A 155 5.39 10.56 8.86
CA MET A 155 6.47 9.60 8.70
C MET A 155 7.30 9.44 9.98
N LYS A 156 7.59 10.53 10.68
CA LYS A 156 8.25 10.49 11.99
C LYS A 156 7.42 9.70 13.01
N VAL A 157 6.11 9.90 13.02
CA VAL A 157 5.19 9.22 13.94
C VAL A 157 5.09 7.73 13.65
N VAL A 158 5.01 7.32 12.39
CA VAL A 158 4.95 5.91 11.97
C VAL A 158 6.15 5.11 12.49
N ARG A 159 7.31 5.73 12.63
CA ARG A 159 8.49 5.10 13.21
C ARG A 159 8.23 4.54 14.62
N TYR A 160 7.38 5.20 15.39
CA TYR A 160 7.05 4.79 16.75
C TYR A 160 5.92 3.78 16.82
N ALA A 161 5.00 3.77 15.85
CA ALA A 161 3.87 2.86 15.79
C ALA A 161 4.29 1.37 15.82
N GLY A 162 5.40 1.04 15.19
CA GLY A 162 5.95 -0.32 15.16
C GLY A 162 6.58 -0.82 16.47
N LYS A 163 6.86 0.06 17.44
CA LYS A 163 7.50 -0.33 18.69
C LYS A 163 6.53 -0.95 19.70
N VAL A 164 5.30 -0.52 19.70
CA VAL A 164 4.29 -0.91 20.71
C VAL A 164 3.55 -2.18 20.34
N LYS A 165 3.36 -2.43 19.06
CA LYS A 165 2.72 -3.66 18.58
C LYS A 165 3.66 -4.35 17.59
N PRO A 166 4.29 -5.48 17.95
CA PRO A 166 5.10 -6.26 17.04
C PRO A 166 4.19 -6.92 15.98
N HIS A 167 3.83 -6.16 14.97
CA HIS A 167 2.96 -6.60 13.90
C HIS A 167 3.76 -7.10 12.71
N GLY A 168 4.17 -8.34 12.76
CA GLY A 168 4.83 -9.01 11.64
C GLY A 168 6.32 -9.19 11.84
N LYS A 169 6.92 -9.95 10.94
CA LYS A 169 8.31 -10.40 11.01
C LYS A 169 9.34 -9.35 10.59
N GLY A 170 8.91 -8.21 10.07
CA GLY A 170 9.83 -7.20 9.57
C GLY A 170 9.21 -5.83 9.43
N ARG A 171 10.08 -4.86 9.57
CA ARG A 171 9.84 -3.46 9.23
C ARG A 171 11.05 -2.98 8.45
N GLU A 172 10.80 -2.36 7.31
CA GLU A 172 11.82 -1.71 6.50
C GLU A 172 11.56 -0.21 6.49
N GLU A 173 12.61 0.57 6.69
CA GLU A 173 12.59 2.02 6.59
C GLU A 173 13.49 2.45 5.44
N HIS A 174 13.01 3.32 4.59
CA HIS A 174 13.81 3.95 3.57
C HIS A 174 14.01 5.42 3.92
N HIS A 175 15.26 5.85 3.92
CA HIS A 175 15.67 7.20 4.26
C HIS A 175 16.12 7.96 3.01
N ASP A 176 15.99 9.28 3.03
CA ASP A 176 16.58 10.15 2.03
C ASP A 176 18.05 10.46 2.38
N GLN A 177 18.70 11.27 1.54
CA GLN A 177 20.09 11.69 1.72
C GLN A 177 20.34 12.48 3.02
N HIS A 178 19.30 13.04 3.63
CA HIS A 178 19.35 13.76 4.90
C HIS A 178 18.98 12.87 6.11
N ASN A 179 18.91 11.54 5.89
CA ASN A 179 18.51 10.55 6.90
C ASN A 179 17.09 10.74 7.44
N GLU A 180 16.22 11.44 6.68
CA GLU A 180 14.80 11.53 6.99
C GLU A 180 14.03 10.34 6.42
N ILE A 181 13.05 9.84 7.16
CA ILE A 181 12.23 8.71 6.71
C ILE A 181 11.39 9.15 5.50
N ARG A 182 11.57 8.44 4.39
CA ARG A 182 10.82 8.61 3.16
C ARG A 182 9.67 7.61 3.05
N SER A 183 9.88 6.38 3.47
CA SER A 183 8.84 5.37 3.57
C SER A 183 9.09 4.41 4.73
N CYS A 184 8.01 3.80 5.20
CA CYS A 184 8.04 2.75 6.19
C CYS A 184 7.13 1.61 5.75
N THR A 185 7.70 0.42 5.57
CA THR A 185 7.00 -0.80 5.16
C THR A 185 6.96 -1.79 6.30
N PHE A 186 5.77 -2.27 6.64
CA PHE A 186 5.56 -3.35 7.59
C PHE A 186 5.24 -4.64 6.84
N ILE A 187 6.14 -5.61 6.95
CA ILE A 187 6.10 -6.85 6.18
C ILE A 187 5.35 -7.92 6.96
N LYS A 188 4.33 -8.50 6.33
CA LYS A 188 3.56 -9.64 6.84
C LYS A 188 3.44 -10.74 5.78
N GLU A 189 3.07 -11.93 6.22
CA GLU A 189 2.86 -13.07 5.34
C GLU A 189 1.80 -12.82 4.27
N LYS A 190 0.64 -12.30 4.68
CA LYS A 190 -0.55 -12.14 3.82
C LYS A 190 -0.61 -10.80 3.10
N TYR A 191 0.01 -9.78 3.65
CA TYR A 191 0.04 -8.43 3.08
C TYR A 191 1.23 -7.64 3.61
N ASN A 192 1.69 -6.68 2.85
CA ASN A 192 2.53 -5.60 3.36
C ASN A 192 1.67 -4.36 3.56
N PHE A 193 2.12 -3.51 4.46
CA PHE A 193 1.55 -2.21 4.69
C PHE A 193 2.65 -1.18 4.54
N GLU A 194 2.44 -0.19 3.71
CA GLU A 194 3.41 0.86 3.45
C GLU A 194 2.78 2.24 3.63
N LEU A 195 3.53 3.13 4.26
CA LEU A 195 3.24 4.55 4.32
C LEU A 195 4.43 5.30 3.77
N TYR A 196 4.20 6.23 2.83
CA TYR A 196 5.30 7.00 2.24
C TYR A 196 4.89 8.40 1.78
N ASP A 197 5.89 9.29 1.79
CA ASP A 197 5.81 10.62 1.21
C ASP A 197 5.93 10.50 -0.32
N LYS A 198 4.81 10.73 -1.01
CA LYS A 198 4.73 10.57 -2.47
C LYS A 198 5.59 11.59 -3.21
N HIS A 199 5.74 12.79 -2.66
CA HIS A 199 6.60 13.81 -3.25
C HIS A 199 8.08 13.40 -3.21
N LYS A 200 8.56 12.96 -2.04
CA LYS A 200 9.93 12.45 -1.89
C LYS A 200 10.20 11.22 -2.76
N GLN A 201 9.19 10.35 -2.94
CA GLN A 201 9.32 9.20 -3.83
C GLN A 201 9.52 9.64 -5.29
N LEU A 202 8.65 10.52 -5.81
CA LEU A 202 8.73 10.96 -7.20
C LEU A 202 10.01 11.76 -7.47
N SER A 203 10.42 12.64 -6.55
CA SER A 203 11.67 13.38 -6.67
C SER A 203 12.89 12.44 -6.73
N ALA A 204 12.93 11.41 -5.90
CA ALA A 204 14.02 10.43 -5.95
C ALA A 204 13.99 9.53 -7.21
N GLU A 205 12.83 9.33 -7.82
CA GLU A 205 12.75 8.66 -9.12
C GLU A 205 13.28 9.58 -10.24
N GLU A 206 12.94 10.87 -10.22
CA GLU A 206 13.45 11.89 -11.14
C GLU A 206 14.98 12.00 -11.06
N GLU A 207 15.55 12.09 -9.86
CA GLU A 207 17.00 12.09 -9.62
C GLU A 207 17.72 10.87 -10.19
N LYS A 208 17.03 9.72 -10.27
CA LYS A 208 17.53 8.49 -10.90
C LYS A 208 17.36 8.46 -12.42
N GLY A 209 16.91 9.56 -13.03
CA GLY A 209 16.73 9.71 -14.47
C GLY A 209 15.43 9.10 -15.03
N TYR A 210 14.46 8.78 -14.15
CA TYR A 210 13.12 8.41 -14.65
C TYR A 210 12.39 9.67 -15.13
N ALA A 211 11.74 9.58 -16.29
CA ALA A 211 10.90 10.67 -16.79
C ALA A 211 9.66 10.82 -15.89
N ILE A 212 9.66 11.87 -15.08
CA ILE A 212 8.54 12.27 -14.22
C ILE A 212 8.03 13.63 -14.71
N ARG A 213 6.72 13.78 -14.81
CA ARG A 213 6.11 15.06 -15.20
C ARG A 213 6.23 16.06 -14.07
N SER A 214 6.54 17.31 -14.40
CA SER A 214 6.60 18.41 -13.42
C SER A 214 5.27 18.62 -12.69
N GLU A 215 4.14 18.39 -13.38
CA GLU A 215 2.81 18.48 -12.79
C GLU A 215 2.58 17.40 -11.71
N ASP A 216 3.14 16.19 -11.91
CA ASP A 216 3.06 15.13 -10.91
C ASP A 216 3.88 15.45 -9.66
N ILE A 217 5.08 16.00 -9.85
CA ILE A 217 5.91 16.50 -8.75
C ILE A 217 5.15 17.60 -7.98
N ALA A 218 4.59 18.58 -8.66
CA ALA A 218 3.84 19.66 -8.04
C ALA A 218 2.58 19.14 -7.29
N ALA A 219 1.81 18.23 -7.93
CA ALA A 219 0.60 17.67 -7.35
C ALA A 219 0.88 16.72 -6.18
N SER A 220 2.05 16.11 -6.12
CA SER A 220 2.44 15.21 -5.02
C SER A 220 2.88 15.96 -3.76
N LYS A 221 3.05 17.28 -3.81
CA LYS A 221 3.47 18.08 -2.65
C LYS A 221 2.51 17.88 -1.49
N ASN A 222 3.04 17.52 -0.32
CA ASN A 222 2.29 17.20 0.89
C ASN A 222 1.35 15.98 0.76
N LEU A 223 1.54 15.13 -0.24
CA LEU A 223 0.77 13.92 -0.46
C LEU A 223 1.44 12.74 0.27
N ILE A 224 0.73 12.18 1.24
CA ILE A 224 1.10 10.92 1.87
C ILE A 224 0.24 9.82 1.28
N ARG A 225 0.87 8.74 0.84
CA ARG A 225 0.21 7.54 0.35
C ARG A 225 0.29 6.43 1.38
N TYR A 226 -0.85 5.86 1.63
CA TYR A 226 -1.06 4.67 2.42
C TYR A 226 -1.37 3.51 1.48
N GLU A 227 -0.58 2.44 1.52
CA GLU A 227 -0.70 1.33 0.59
C GLU A 227 -0.73 -0.01 1.32
N ILE A 228 -1.64 -0.90 0.92
CA ILE A 228 -1.68 -2.28 1.36
C ILE A 228 -1.45 -3.16 0.14
N GLN A 229 -0.33 -3.87 0.16
CA GLN A 229 0.00 -4.85 -0.87
C GLN A 229 -0.56 -6.21 -0.45
N LEU A 230 -1.70 -6.58 -0.98
CA LEU A 230 -2.29 -7.91 -0.77
C LEU A 230 -1.47 -8.95 -1.52
N LYS A 231 -1.05 -10.01 -0.83
CA LYS A 231 -0.25 -11.10 -1.39
C LYS A 231 -1.12 -12.33 -1.68
N ARG A 232 -0.60 -13.25 -2.49
CA ARG A 232 -1.31 -14.49 -2.87
C ARG A 232 -2.01 -15.23 -1.71
N PRO A 233 -1.41 -15.40 -0.49
CA PRO A 233 -2.10 -16.08 0.61
C PRO A 233 -3.38 -15.36 1.08
N TYR A 234 -3.45 -14.03 0.96
CA TYR A 234 -4.67 -13.28 1.24
C TYR A 234 -5.68 -13.43 0.09
N LEU A 235 -5.21 -13.23 -1.14
CA LEU A 235 -6.04 -13.24 -2.34
C LEU A 235 -6.70 -14.60 -2.55
N LYS A 236 -5.97 -15.70 -2.36
CA LYS A 236 -6.56 -17.07 -2.42
C LYS A 236 -7.72 -17.23 -1.43
N LYS A 237 -7.58 -16.70 -0.20
CA LYS A 237 -8.67 -16.75 0.78
C LYS A 237 -9.85 -15.86 0.40
N PHE A 238 -9.57 -14.71 -0.21
CA PHE A 238 -10.59 -13.79 -0.71
C PHE A 238 -11.38 -14.46 -1.86
N GLU A 239 -10.69 -15.04 -2.83
CA GLU A 239 -11.27 -15.76 -3.96
C GLU A 239 -12.20 -16.88 -3.49
N HIS A 240 -11.72 -17.75 -2.62
CA HIS A 240 -12.53 -18.84 -2.06
C HIS A 240 -13.78 -18.35 -1.32
N LYS A 241 -13.70 -17.23 -0.62
CA LYS A 241 -14.81 -16.72 0.19
C LYS A 241 -15.85 -15.95 -0.60
N ASN A 242 -15.43 -15.17 -1.61
CA ASN A 242 -16.26 -14.16 -2.25
C ASN A 242 -16.50 -14.42 -3.73
N LEU A 243 -15.75 -15.33 -4.34
CA LEU A 243 -15.79 -15.62 -5.77
C LEU A 243 -15.95 -17.11 -6.07
N ASP A 244 -16.32 -17.92 -5.08
CA ASP A 244 -16.52 -19.38 -5.21
C ASP A 244 -15.37 -20.10 -5.94
N ASP A 245 -14.13 -19.70 -5.67
CA ASP A 245 -12.90 -20.17 -6.34
C ASP A 245 -12.92 -19.99 -7.88
N MET A 246 -13.62 -18.95 -8.36
CA MET A 246 -13.71 -18.63 -9.78
C MET A 246 -12.31 -18.54 -10.42
N GLU A 247 -12.12 -19.29 -11.50
CA GLU A 247 -10.93 -19.11 -12.33
C GLU A 247 -11.00 -17.75 -13.03
N ILE A 248 -9.88 -17.05 -13.08
CA ILE A 248 -9.82 -15.76 -13.74
C ILE A 248 -9.71 -16.02 -15.24
N SER A 249 -10.79 -15.75 -15.97
CA SER A 249 -10.78 -15.64 -17.43
C SER A 249 -10.77 -14.17 -17.81
N LEU A 250 -9.80 -13.75 -18.58
CA LEU A 250 -9.71 -12.35 -19.03
C LEU A 250 -10.75 -12.05 -20.10
N LYS A 251 -11.10 -13.02 -20.95
CA LYS A 251 -12.13 -12.88 -21.99
C LYS A 251 -13.53 -12.63 -21.41
N ASP A 252 -13.81 -13.17 -20.24
CA ASP A 252 -15.14 -13.12 -19.60
C ASP A 252 -15.30 -11.95 -18.62
N HIS A 253 -14.51 -10.90 -18.76
CA HIS A 253 -14.54 -9.72 -17.87
C HIS A 253 -14.35 -10.03 -16.37
N ALA A 254 -13.66 -11.12 -16.05
CA ALA A 254 -13.46 -11.56 -14.68
C ALA A 254 -12.69 -10.56 -13.80
N LEU A 255 -11.92 -9.65 -14.39
CA LEU A 255 -11.29 -8.57 -13.65
C LEU A 255 -12.28 -7.54 -13.15
N PHE A 256 -13.31 -7.22 -13.95
CA PHE A 256 -14.38 -6.32 -13.54
C PHE A 256 -15.10 -6.88 -12.30
N ASP A 257 -15.49 -8.14 -12.33
CA ASP A 257 -16.18 -8.79 -11.23
C ASP A 257 -15.26 -8.90 -10.01
N TYR A 258 -14.01 -9.30 -10.22
CA TYR A 258 -13.00 -9.40 -9.15
C TYR A 258 -12.81 -8.07 -8.42
N PHE A 259 -12.65 -6.98 -9.16
CA PHE A 259 -12.42 -5.65 -8.56
C PHE A 259 -13.70 -5.04 -7.99
N THR A 260 -14.87 -5.39 -8.53
CA THR A 260 -16.16 -4.98 -7.98
C THR A 260 -16.37 -5.62 -6.60
N GLU A 261 -16.10 -6.91 -6.46
CA GLU A 261 -16.15 -7.60 -5.17
C GLU A 261 -15.06 -7.08 -4.20
N LEU A 262 -13.85 -6.92 -4.68
CA LEU A 262 -12.75 -6.40 -3.85
C LEU A 262 -13.06 -4.99 -3.33
N LYS A 263 -13.70 -4.14 -4.12
CA LYS A 263 -14.10 -2.78 -3.74
C LYS A 263 -14.95 -2.78 -2.48
N THR A 264 -15.81 -3.77 -2.27
CA THR A 264 -16.70 -3.86 -1.10
C THR A 264 -15.92 -4.06 0.20
N VAL A 265 -14.77 -4.74 0.14
CA VAL A 265 -13.95 -5.05 1.32
C VAL A 265 -12.80 -4.07 1.55
N ILE A 266 -12.45 -3.26 0.56
CA ILE A 266 -11.34 -2.30 0.64
C ILE A 266 -11.44 -1.37 1.88
N PRO A 267 -12.56 -0.69 2.17
CA PRO A 267 -12.66 0.21 3.31
C PRO A 267 -12.42 -0.50 4.64
N VAL A 268 -13.04 -1.67 4.82
CA VAL A 268 -12.91 -2.48 6.04
C VAL A 268 -11.47 -2.99 6.20
N LEU A 269 -10.81 -3.37 5.11
CA LEU A 269 -9.44 -3.84 5.13
C LEU A 269 -8.47 -2.72 5.50
N LEU A 270 -8.60 -1.55 4.86
CA LEU A 270 -7.81 -0.36 5.19
C LEU A 270 -7.98 0.02 6.65
N TYR A 271 -9.22 0.05 7.13
CA TYR A 271 -9.52 0.30 8.54
C TYR A 271 -8.82 -0.70 9.46
N LYS A 272 -9.02 -2.00 9.24
CA LYS A 272 -8.42 -3.04 10.08
C LYS A 272 -6.90 -2.98 10.10
N CYS A 273 -6.28 -2.69 8.96
CA CYS A 273 -4.83 -2.54 8.88
C CYS A 273 -4.36 -1.29 9.60
N ALA A 274 -5.01 -0.15 9.38
CA ALA A 274 -4.72 1.10 10.05
C ALA A 274 -4.91 0.97 11.57
N TYR A 275 -6.02 0.39 12.02
CA TYR A 275 -6.29 0.15 13.44
C TYR A 275 -5.19 -0.69 14.11
N LYS A 276 -4.77 -1.78 13.45
CA LYS A 276 -3.70 -2.64 13.97
C LYS A 276 -2.35 -1.93 14.05
N MET A 277 -2.10 -0.99 13.15
CA MET A 277 -0.83 -0.26 13.06
C MET A 277 -0.77 0.94 13.99
N PHE A 278 -1.86 1.69 14.03
CA PHE A 278 -1.90 3.01 14.64
C PHE A 278 -2.76 3.07 15.90
N GLY A 279 -3.54 2.03 16.19
CA GLY A 279 -4.50 2.03 17.30
C GLY A 279 -5.75 2.86 17.01
N ALA A 280 -6.67 2.96 17.96
CA ALA A 280 -7.96 3.62 17.82
C ALA A 280 -7.93 5.11 18.19
N HIS A 281 -7.05 5.48 19.11
CA HIS A 281 -7.06 6.79 19.74
C HIS A 281 -6.06 7.75 19.14
N PRO A 282 -6.26 9.06 19.33
CA PRO A 282 -5.28 10.07 18.94
C PRO A 282 -3.91 9.80 19.57
N TRP A 283 -2.88 10.17 18.84
CA TRP A 283 -1.53 10.17 19.36
C TRP A 283 -1.25 11.44 20.13
N TYR A 284 -0.67 11.27 21.28
CA TYR A 284 -0.21 12.36 22.12
C TYR A 284 1.33 12.35 22.17
N HIS A 285 1.92 13.52 22.23
CA HIS A 285 3.28 13.61 22.73
C HIS A 285 3.29 13.38 24.25
N ALA A 286 4.44 13.02 24.81
CA ALA A 286 4.53 12.55 26.18
C ALA A 286 3.97 13.53 27.20
N SER A 287 4.28 14.83 27.09
CA SER A 287 3.76 15.86 27.98
C SER A 287 2.24 15.98 27.93
N GLY A 288 1.63 15.93 26.75
CA GLY A 288 0.16 15.97 26.61
C GLY A 288 -0.53 14.71 27.17
N ALA A 289 0.07 13.53 26.99
CA ALA A 289 -0.43 12.30 27.60
C ALA A 289 -0.34 12.32 29.11
N LEU A 290 0.73 12.88 29.69
CA LEU A 290 0.91 13.06 31.13
C LEU A 290 -0.10 14.05 31.74
N GLU A 291 -0.41 15.14 31.04
CA GLU A 291 -1.44 16.10 31.45
C GLU A 291 -2.82 15.42 31.55
N ARG A 292 -3.22 14.70 30.50
CA ARG A 292 -4.48 13.96 30.46
C ARG A 292 -4.54 12.88 31.55
N LEU A 293 -3.43 12.17 31.80
CA LEU A 293 -3.32 11.21 32.89
C LEU A 293 -3.49 11.89 34.27
N LYS A 294 -2.89 13.06 34.48
CA LYS A 294 -3.00 13.83 35.71
C LYS A 294 -4.45 14.22 36.03
N GLU A 295 -5.20 14.67 35.02
CA GLU A 295 -6.60 15.09 35.14
C GLU A 295 -7.58 13.92 35.35
N SER A 296 -7.17 12.69 35.12
CA SER A 296 -8.03 11.51 35.27
C SER A 296 -8.37 11.19 36.72
N ASN A 297 -9.48 10.49 36.96
CA ASN A 297 -9.91 10.00 38.29
C ASN A 297 -9.35 8.62 38.65
N LEU A 298 -8.20 8.23 38.08
CA LEU A 298 -7.57 6.93 38.32
C LEU A 298 -6.90 6.90 39.71
N ASP A 299 -6.79 5.70 40.29
CA ASP A 299 -6.05 5.48 41.51
C ASP A 299 -4.54 5.78 41.32
N LYS A 300 -3.86 6.09 42.42
CA LYS A 300 -2.46 6.50 42.44
C LYS A 300 -1.53 5.45 41.83
N SER A 301 -1.75 4.17 42.13
CA SER A 301 -0.92 3.05 41.65
C SER A 301 -1.04 2.90 40.12
N THR A 302 -2.25 3.06 39.57
CA THR A 302 -2.49 3.02 38.13
C THR A 302 -1.84 4.24 37.44
N LYS A 303 -1.99 5.44 38.02
CA LYS A 303 -1.32 6.64 37.50
C LYS A 303 0.19 6.51 37.47
N GLU A 304 0.80 5.97 38.52
CA GLU A 304 2.25 5.76 38.59
C GLU A 304 2.74 4.75 37.52
N LEU A 305 2.00 3.66 37.32
CA LEU A 305 2.32 2.66 36.31
C LEU A 305 2.28 3.24 34.89
N VAL A 306 1.21 3.98 34.55
CA VAL A 306 1.02 4.57 33.23
C VAL A 306 1.97 5.74 33.01
N ARG A 307 2.25 6.55 34.04
CA ARG A 307 3.26 7.60 33.99
C ARG A 307 4.63 7.04 33.63
N ALA A 308 5.06 6.00 34.35
CA ALA A 308 6.36 5.35 34.08
C ALA A 308 6.45 4.81 32.63
N TYR A 309 5.33 4.34 32.08
CA TYR A 309 5.26 3.94 30.68
C TYR A 309 5.44 5.13 29.73
N ILE A 310 4.66 6.21 29.93
CA ILE A 310 4.74 7.41 29.07
C ILE A 310 6.14 8.05 29.13
N GLU A 311 6.72 8.13 30.30
CA GLU A 311 8.07 8.68 30.50
C GLU A 311 9.16 7.79 29.83
N ALA A 312 8.99 6.47 29.85
CA ALA A 312 9.87 5.57 29.15
C ALA A 312 9.77 5.71 27.62
N GLU A 313 8.56 5.86 27.10
CA GLU A 313 8.33 6.09 25.65
C GLU A 313 8.84 7.48 25.20
N ASN A 314 8.92 8.46 26.08
CA ASN A 314 9.52 9.77 25.81
C ASN A 314 11.04 9.70 25.58
N HIS A 315 11.67 8.60 26.01
CA HIS A 315 13.10 8.36 25.85
C HIS A 315 13.32 7.10 24.97
N PRO A 316 13.34 7.23 23.65
CA PRO A 316 13.40 6.08 22.74
C PRO A 316 14.63 5.17 22.91
N ASP A 317 15.67 5.68 23.55
CA ASP A 317 16.88 4.92 23.88
C ASP A 317 16.72 4.03 25.12
N LYS A 318 15.66 4.24 25.90
CA LYS A 318 15.35 3.47 27.11
C LYS A 318 14.22 2.48 26.82
N SER A 319 14.54 1.25 26.41
CA SER A 319 13.52 0.21 26.30
C SER A 319 13.18 -0.37 27.67
N VAL A 320 11.98 -0.10 28.17
CA VAL A 320 11.46 -0.75 29.38
C VAL A 320 10.60 -1.95 28.97
N LYS A 321 10.96 -3.13 29.47
CA LYS A 321 10.16 -4.35 29.25
C LYS A 321 9.15 -4.53 30.38
N TYR A 322 7.88 -4.47 30.03
CA TYR A 322 6.79 -4.78 30.97
C TYR A 322 6.37 -6.23 30.83
N GLY A 323 6.12 -6.93 31.95
CA GLY A 323 5.48 -8.24 31.94
C GLY A 323 4.07 -8.15 31.37
N LYS A 324 3.56 -9.25 30.78
CA LYS A 324 2.29 -9.31 30.02
C LYS A 324 1.11 -8.69 30.78
N GLY A 325 0.96 -8.95 32.08
CA GLY A 325 -0.14 -8.42 32.90
C GLY A 325 -0.05 -6.89 33.09
N LYS A 326 1.16 -6.36 33.38
CA LYS A 326 1.35 -4.91 33.51
C LYS A 326 1.10 -4.20 32.20
N ARG A 327 1.58 -4.78 31.09
CA ARG A 327 1.37 -4.22 29.76
C ARG A 327 -0.10 -4.15 29.40
N LYS A 328 -0.86 -5.21 29.64
CA LYS A 328 -2.32 -5.23 29.42
C LYS A 328 -3.02 -4.13 30.21
N ARG A 329 -2.68 -3.97 31.50
CA ARG A 329 -3.25 -2.90 32.36
C ARG A 329 -2.92 -1.51 31.82
N ILE A 330 -1.71 -1.27 31.32
CA ILE A 330 -1.31 -0.01 30.69
C ILE A 330 -2.16 0.25 29.45
N GLU A 331 -2.27 -0.73 28.55
CA GLU A 331 -3.03 -0.61 27.30
C GLU A 331 -4.51 -0.33 27.59
N GLU A 332 -5.14 -1.04 28.52
CA GLU A 332 -6.53 -0.83 28.93
C GLU A 332 -6.74 0.55 29.56
N THR A 333 -5.78 1.03 30.35
CA THR A 333 -5.87 2.36 30.96
C THR A 333 -5.72 3.47 29.93
N LEU A 334 -4.79 3.36 29.00
CA LEU A 334 -4.62 4.32 27.90
C LEU A 334 -5.87 4.35 27.00
N ASP A 335 -6.45 3.18 26.71
CA ASP A 335 -7.69 3.05 25.97
C ASP A 335 -8.85 3.79 26.63
N MET A 336 -9.03 3.60 27.95
CA MET A 336 -10.03 4.31 28.74
C MET A 336 -9.82 5.84 28.78
N LEU A 337 -8.58 6.29 28.71
CA LEU A 337 -8.24 7.72 28.64
C LEU A 337 -8.30 8.28 27.21
N GLU A 338 -8.65 7.47 26.23
CA GLU A 338 -8.60 7.79 24.80
C GLU A 338 -7.19 8.26 24.34
N ILE A 339 -6.16 7.71 24.93
CA ILE A 339 -4.77 7.94 24.55
C ILE A 339 -4.26 6.73 23.76
N ASN A 340 -3.62 6.96 22.63
CA ASN A 340 -2.97 5.88 21.89
C ASN A 340 -1.82 5.29 22.70
N THR A 341 -1.61 3.98 22.55
CA THR A 341 -0.44 3.30 23.14
C THR A 341 0.89 3.73 22.49
N VAL A 342 0.86 4.38 21.34
CA VAL A 342 2.02 5.03 20.72
C VAL A 342 2.14 6.44 21.27
N ILE A 343 3.15 6.66 22.11
CA ILE A 343 3.48 7.99 22.66
C ILE A 343 4.60 8.58 21.81
N ILE A 344 4.40 9.83 21.41
CA ILE A 344 5.40 10.56 20.62
C ILE A 344 6.34 11.29 21.58
N PRO A 345 7.66 11.09 21.49
CA PRO A 345 8.61 11.86 22.29
C PRO A 345 8.49 13.37 22.05
N ASP A 346 8.51 14.15 23.12
CA ASP A 346 8.35 15.62 23.07
C ASP A 346 9.40 16.30 22.17
N GLN A 347 10.60 15.76 22.11
CA GLN A 347 11.70 16.27 21.30
C GLN A 347 11.47 16.17 19.78
N ILE A 348 10.51 15.36 19.34
CA ILE A 348 10.23 15.17 17.92
C ILE A 348 9.29 16.25 17.38
N LEU A 349 8.48 16.81 18.27
CA LEU A 349 7.53 17.86 17.96
C LEU A 349 8.01 19.15 18.60
N ASN A 350 8.87 19.88 17.92
CA ASN A 350 9.34 21.22 18.36
C ASN A 350 8.23 22.26 18.52
N ASN A 351 6.95 21.90 18.33
CA ASN A 351 5.85 22.83 18.33
C ASN A 351 4.65 22.26 19.10
N ARG A 352 4.26 22.90 20.20
CA ARG A 352 3.08 22.63 21.01
C ARG A 352 1.74 22.64 20.24
N GLN A 353 1.75 22.93 18.94
CA GLN A 353 0.54 22.97 18.10
C GLN A 353 -0.12 21.61 17.88
N TYR A 354 0.55 20.50 18.24
CA TYR A 354 0.06 19.14 18.03
C TYR A 354 -0.04 18.36 19.34
N GLU A 355 -0.78 18.90 20.32
CA GLU A 355 -1.11 18.17 21.54
C GLU A 355 -1.86 16.87 21.22
N ARG A 356 -2.53 16.82 20.08
CA ARG A 356 -3.32 15.70 19.62
C ARG A 356 -3.11 15.48 18.11
N PHE A 357 -2.43 14.42 17.73
CA PHE A 357 -2.31 14.02 16.34
C PHE A 357 -3.54 13.21 15.93
N PRO A 358 -4.33 13.63 14.93
CA PRO A 358 -5.47 12.84 14.48
C PRO A 358 -4.96 11.52 13.92
N VAL A 359 -5.42 10.40 14.49
CA VAL A 359 -4.99 9.04 14.16
C VAL A 359 -5.36 8.69 12.75
N SER A 360 -5.60 9.40 11.88
CA SER A 360 -5.87 9.13 10.49
C SER A 360 -7.23 9.65 10.04
N PRO A 361 -7.19 10.37 8.94
CA PRO A 361 -8.39 10.70 8.19
C PRO A 361 -9.17 9.45 7.73
N ILE A 362 -8.55 8.27 7.73
CA ILE A 362 -9.20 6.98 7.42
C ILE A 362 -10.32 6.69 8.43
N TYR A 363 -10.12 6.96 9.73
CA TYR A 363 -11.11 6.68 10.77
C TYR A 363 -12.38 7.52 10.69
N SER A 364 -12.31 8.77 10.25
CA SER A 364 -13.48 9.66 10.25
C SER A 364 -14.54 9.29 9.20
N ARG A 365 -14.21 8.45 8.22
CA ARG A 365 -15.16 7.97 7.20
C ARG A 365 -15.72 6.59 7.49
N VAL A 366 -14.99 5.74 8.20
CA VAL A 366 -15.42 4.35 8.49
C VAL A 366 -16.37 4.29 9.68
N GLN A 367 -16.28 5.22 10.63
CA GLN A 367 -17.28 5.35 11.69
C GLN A 367 -18.70 5.68 11.19
N GLY A 368 -18.85 6.03 9.90
CA GLY A 368 -20.14 6.26 9.26
C GLY A 368 -20.78 5.01 8.64
N ILE A 369 -20.08 3.87 8.61
CA ILE A 369 -20.58 2.62 8.01
C ILE A 369 -21.23 1.70 9.06
N ASP A 370 -20.92 1.91 10.35
CA ASP A 370 -21.48 1.12 11.47
C ASP A 370 -22.60 1.87 12.23
N ARG A 371 -23.30 2.81 11.58
CA ARG A 371 -24.50 3.43 12.13
C ARG A 371 -25.69 3.30 11.20
#